data_6592cb218fee34120a372c7b6e021fb3
#
_entry.id   6592cb218fee34120a372c7b6e021fb3
#
_cell.length_a   1.000
_cell.length_b   1.000
_cell.length_c   1.000
_cell.angle_alpha   90.00
_cell.angle_beta   90.00
_cell.angle_gamma   90.00
#
_symmetry.space_group_name_H-M   'P 1'
#
loop_
_entity.id
_entity.type
_entity.pdbx_description
1 polymer ?
#
loop_
_entity_poly.entity_id
_entity_poly.type
_entity_poly.pdbx_seq_one_letter_code
_entity_poly.pdbx_strand_id
1 'polypeptide(L)'
;MKKLLGLISFLLVLAGSVSAKVVLPAIFSDNMVLQQNAQVNLWGKATPGERVSVKASWTDKTVTTKAAADGKWTVKLKTPAAAKGQSVTVSGENTITINNVLVGEVWLCTGQSNMEYPVSRHPDKKWMTGMI
;
A
#
# COMPACT_ATOMS: atom_id res chain seq x y z
N MET A 1 -49.30 21.97 -5.40
CA MET A 1 -48.78 20.73 -4.81
C MET A 1 -48.09 19.82 -5.86
N LYS A 2 -48.68 19.52 -7.02
CA LYS A 2 -48.06 18.64 -8.06
C LYS A 2 -46.74 19.16 -8.66
N LYS A 3 -46.55 20.49 -8.77
CA LYS A 3 -45.31 21.09 -9.27
C LYS A 3 -44.16 21.05 -8.28
N LEU A 4 -44.46 21.03 -6.97
CA LEU A 4 -43.46 20.95 -5.91
C LEU A 4 -42.88 19.53 -5.78
N LEU A 5 -43.70 18.50 -5.98
CA LEU A 5 -43.25 17.10 -6.00
C LEU A 5 -42.29 16.80 -7.15
N GLY A 6 -42.50 17.41 -8.33
CA GLY A 6 -41.58 17.26 -9.48
C GLY A 6 -40.21 17.88 -9.24
N LEU A 7 -40.13 18.98 -8.51
CA LEU A 7 -38.88 19.67 -8.19
C LEU A 7 -38.02 18.86 -7.19
N ILE A 8 -38.64 18.21 -6.20
CA ILE A 8 -37.98 17.35 -5.21
C ILE A 8 -37.48 16.07 -5.87
N SER A 9 -38.22 15.49 -6.80
CA SER A 9 -37.79 14.30 -7.55
C SER A 9 -36.60 14.59 -8.46
N PHE A 10 -36.50 15.80 -9.03
CA PHE A 10 -35.37 16.19 -9.87
C PHE A 10 -34.09 16.47 -9.05
N LEU A 11 -34.25 16.97 -7.82
CA LEU A 11 -33.10 17.24 -6.93
C LEU A 11 -32.43 15.94 -6.39
N LEU A 12 -33.19 14.84 -6.33
CA LEU A 12 -32.66 13.55 -5.84
C LEU A 12 -31.75 12.83 -6.86
N VAL A 13 -31.84 13.19 -8.13
CA VAL A 13 -31.07 12.55 -9.22
C VAL A 13 -29.64 13.14 -9.36
N LEU A 14 -29.38 14.29 -8.72
CA LEU A 14 -28.05 14.95 -8.75
C LEU A 14 -27.10 14.53 -7.63
N ALA A 15 -27.42 13.46 -6.86
CA ALA A 15 -26.43 12.81 -6.03
C ALA A 15 -25.44 12.04 -6.92
N GLY A 16 -24.66 12.80 -7.68
CA GLY A 16 -23.55 12.28 -8.47
C GLY A 16 -22.62 11.49 -7.54
N SER A 17 -22.42 10.22 -7.83
CA SER A 17 -21.47 9.37 -7.13
C SER A 17 -20.10 10.06 -7.19
N VAL A 18 -19.64 10.62 -6.09
CA VAL A 18 -18.25 11.05 -5.95
C VAL A 18 -17.42 9.79 -6.02
N SER A 19 -16.94 9.49 -7.21
CA SER A 19 -16.02 8.40 -7.44
C SER A 19 -14.70 8.76 -6.79
N ALA A 20 -14.37 8.12 -5.70
CA ALA A 20 -13.11 8.28 -5.02
C ALA A 20 -12.14 7.22 -5.54
N LYS A 21 -11.13 7.64 -6.29
CA LYS A 21 -10.05 6.78 -6.81
C LYS A 21 -9.36 6.01 -5.69
N VAL A 22 -8.80 4.85 -6.01
CA VAL A 22 -7.89 4.14 -5.11
C VAL A 22 -6.73 5.04 -4.71
N VAL A 23 -6.49 5.16 -3.40
CA VAL A 23 -5.41 5.95 -2.81
C VAL A 23 -4.59 5.05 -1.89
N LEU A 24 -3.28 5.09 -2.05
CA LEU A 24 -2.33 4.38 -1.20
C LEU A 24 -1.69 5.35 -0.18
N PRO A 25 -1.40 4.90 1.05
CA PRO A 25 -0.57 5.68 1.97
C PRO A 25 0.87 5.79 1.45
N ALA A 26 1.57 6.85 1.84
CA ALA A 26 2.91 7.17 1.35
C ALA A 26 3.98 6.07 1.56
N ILE A 27 3.75 5.16 2.53
CA ILE A 27 4.64 4.01 2.75
C ILE A 27 4.66 3.04 1.54
N PHE A 28 3.62 3.04 0.71
CA PHE A 28 3.56 2.26 -0.53
C PHE A 28 3.91 3.15 -1.71
N SER A 29 5.18 3.26 -1.99
CA SER A 29 5.74 4.08 -3.06
C SER A 29 6.82 3.31 -3.81
N ASP A 30 7.25 3.84 -4.94
CA ASP A 30 8.39 3.32 -5.66
C ASP A 30 9.61 3.18 -4.73
N ASN A 31 10.42 2.15 -4.98
CA ASN A 31 11.60 1.78 -4.18
C ASN A 31 11.28 1.26 -2.76
N MET A 32 10.04 0.92 -2.43
CA MET A 32 9.73 0.30 -1.14
C MET A 32 10.38 -1.08 -1.00
N VAL A 33 10.55 -1.51 0.26
CA VAL A 33 11.04 -2.85 0.60
C VAL A 33 9.96 -3.64 1.32
N LEU A 34 9.74 -4.89 0.91
CA LEU A 34 8.82 -5.83 1.56
C LEU A 34 9.60 -6.97 2.20
N GLN A 35 9.11 -7.45 3.38
CA GLN A 35 9.68 -8.62 4.04
C GLN A 35 9.56 -9.85 3.13
N GLN A 36 10.66 -10.59 2.96
CA GLN A 36 10.69 -11.84 2.19
C GLN A 36 9.97 -13.00 2.90
N ASN A 37 9.54 -14.01 2.13
CA ASN A 37 8.92 -15.26 2.61
C ASN A 37 7.79 -15.04 3.63
N ALA A 38 7.04 -13.96 3.49
CA ALA A 38 6.03 -13.50 4.44
C ALA A 38 4.67 -13.28 3.78
N GLN A 39 3.65 -13.06 4.59
CA GLN A 39 2.39 -12.47 4.18
C GLN A 39 2.38 -11.00 4.61
N VAL A 40 2.56 -10.10 3.67
CA VAL A 40 2.55 -8.66 3.91
C VAL A 40 1.15 -8.10 3.68
N ASN A 41 0.73 -7.14 4.49
CA ASN A 41 -0.51 -6.43 4.29
C ASN A 41 -0.26 -5.22 3.39
N LEU A 42 -1.11 -5.06 2.35
CA LEU A 42 -1.28 -3.80 1.63
C LEU A 42 -2.66 -3.26 1.91
N TRP A 43 -2.77 -1.95 2.06
CA TRP A 43 -4.03 -1.29 2.39
C TRP A 43 -4.10 0.10 1.76
N GLY A 44 -5.30 0.65 1.74
CA GLY A 44 -5.54 1.98 1.24
C GLY A 44 -6.99 2.40 1.40
N LYS A 45 -7.36 3.40 0.63
CA LYS A 45 -8.75 3.88 0.52
C LYS A 45 -9.24 3.77 -0.91
N ALA A 46 -10.53 3.58 -1.07
CA ALA A 46 -11.26 3.54 -2.34
C ALA A 46 -12.71 3.94 -2.10
N THR A 47 -13.52 4.00 -3.14
CA THR A 47 -14.98 4.19 -2.99
C THR A 47 -15.58 3.04 -2.17
N PRO A 48 -16.45 3.30 -1.18
CA PRO A 48 -17.15 2.24 -0.46
C PRO A 48 -17.78 1.21 -1.39
N GLY A 49 -17.46 -0.08 -1.17
CA GLY A 49 -17.93 -1.18 -2.01
C GLY A 49 -17.16 -1.40 -3.31
N GLU A 50 -16.21 -0.52 -3.64
CA GLU A 50 -15.35 -0.67 -4.81
C GLU A 50 -14.52 -1.95 -4.73
N ARG A 51 -14.40 -2.65 -5.85
CA ARG A 51 -13.52 -3.81 -5.97
C ARG A 51 -12.10 -3.34 -6.25
N VAL A 52 -11.18 -3.70 -5.36
CA VAL A 52 -9.75 -3.43 -5.52
C VAL A 52 -9.01 -4.75 -5.78
N SER A 53 -8.18 -4.78 -6.79
CA SER A 53 -7.34 -5.92 -7.14
C SER A 53 -5.86 -5.54 -7.04
N VAL A 54 -5.06 -6.47 -6.52
CA VAL A 54 -3.61 -6.31 -6.37
C VAL A 54 -2.91 -7.45 -7.06
N LYS A 55 -2.00 -7.11 -7.97
CA LYS A 55 -1.15 -8.05 -8.70
C LYS A 55 0.30 -7.69 -8.49
N ALA A 56 1.13 -8.67 -8.14
CA ALA A 56 2.57 -8.51 -8.04
C ALA A 56 3.28 -9.20 -9.21
N SER A 57 4.42 -8.66 -9.63
CA SER A 57 5.20 -9.18 -10.76
C SER A 57 5.75 -10.60 -10.54
N TRP A 58 5.93 -11.01 -9.29
CA TRP A 58 6.46 -12.33 -8.93
C TRP A 58 5.41 -13.45 -8.88
N THR A 59 4.17 -13.18 -9.25
CA THR A 59 3.10 -14.18 -9.23
C THR A 59 2.03 -13.88 -10.27
N ASP A 60 1.46 -14.93 -10.87
CA ASP A 60 0.31 -14.79 -11.76
C ASP A 60 -1.01 -14.59 -11.01
N LYS A 61 -1.01 -14.76 -9.68
CA LYS A 61 -2.21 -14.62 -8.85
C LYS A 61 -2.54 -13.15 -8.61
N THR A 62 -3.79 -12.80 -8.81
CA THR A 62 -4.37 -11.51 -8.44
C THR A 62 -5.16 -11.69 -7.14
N VAL A 63 -4.89 -10.87 -6.15
CA VAL A 63 -5.65 -10.83 -4.90
C VAL A 63 -6.69 -9.72 -5.00
N THR A 64 -7.94 -10.02 -4.67
CA THR A 64 -9.04 -9.06 -4.80
C THR A 64 -9.74 -8.88 -3.45
N THR A 65 -10.16 -7.65 -3.15
CA THR A 65 -10.95 -7.27 -1.99
C THR A 65 -12.03 -6.27 -2.36
N LYS A 66 -12.92 -5.96 -1.44
CA LYS A 66 -13.87 -4.83 -1.53
C LYS A 66 -13.55 -3.80 -0.46
N ALA A 67 -13.60 -2.53 -0.82
CA ALA A 67 -13.55 -1.45 0.14
C ALA A 67 -14.76 -1.51 1.07
N ALA A 68 -14.52 -1.36 2.36
CA ALA A 68 -15.56 -1.34 3.39
C ALA A 68 -16.42 -0.06 3.30
N ALA A 69 -17.44 0.06 4.14
CA ALA A 69 -18.32 1.24 4.17
C ALA A 69 -17.58 2.55 4.51
N ASP A 70 -16.44 2.46 5.22
CA ASP A 70 -15.56 3.60 5.54
C ASP A 70 -14.50 3.87 4.43
N GLY A 71 -14.60 3.16 3.31
CA GLY A 71 -13.70 3.27 2.16
C GLY A 71 -12.35 2.58 2.35
N LYS A 72 -12.08 1.92 3.47
CA LYS A 72 -10.81 1.20 3.68
C LYS A 72 -10.84 -0.17 3.03
N TRP A 73 -9.70 -0.57 2.51
CA TRP A 73 -9.47 -1.92 2.01
C TRP A 73 -8.12 -2.46 2.47
N THR A 74 -8.01 -3.77 2.58
CA THR A 74 -6.78 -4.47 2.92
C THR A 74 -6.72 -5.78 2.15
N VAL A 75 -5.52 -6.15 1.70
CA VAL A 75 -5.20 -7.47 1.14
C VAL A 75 -3.94 -8.03 1.77
N LYS A 76 -3.82 -9.35 1.77
CA LYS A 76 -2.60 -10.06 2.13
C LYS A 76 -1.91 -10.55 0.86
N LEU A 77 -0.67 -10.13 0.67
CA LEU A 77 0.16 -10.51 -0.46
C LEU A 77 1.31 -11.41 0.03
N LYS A 78 1.44 -12.59 -0.55
CA LYS A 78 2.56 -13.48 -0.26
C LYS A 78 3.79 -13.02 -1.02
N THR A 79 4.91 -12.81 -0.32
CA THR A 79 6.18 -12.41 -0.90
C THR A 79 7.08 -13.62 -1.17
N PRO A 80 7.90 -13.59 -2.21
CA PRO A 80 8.90 -14.62 -2.52
C PRO A 80 10.13 -14.49 -1.60
N ALA A 81 11.16 -15.28 -1.86
CA ALA A 81 12.51 -15.03 -1.37
C ALA A 81 13.06 -13.70 -1.90
N ALA A 82 14.19 -13.26 -1.37
CA ALA A 82 14.82 -11.98 -1.72
C ALA A 82 14.91 -11.77 -3.25
N ALA A 83 14.40 -10.63 -3.71
CA ALA A 83 14.34 -10.27 -5.13
C ALA A 83 14.42 -8.75 -5.31
N LYS A 84 14.92 -8.33 -6.47
CA LYS A 84 15.04 -6.91 -6.87
C LYS A 84 14.17 -6.62 -8.09
N GLY A 85 13.87 -5.33 -8.30
CA GLY A 85 13.21 -4.85 -9.52
C GLY A 85 11.79 -5.37 -9.71
N GLN A 86 11.10 -5.68 -8.63
CA GLN A 86 9.72 -6.14 -8.67
C GLN A 86 8.75 -4.96 -8.80
N SER A 87 7.49 -5.27 -9.14
CA SER A 87 6.42 -4.28 -9.17
C SER A 87 5.16 -4.81 -8.52
N VAL A 88 4.34 -3.89 -8.01
CA VAL A 88 3.00 -4.18 -7.49
C VAL A 88 2.01 -3.22 -8.13
N THR A 89 1.00 -3.77 -8.79
CA THR A 89 -0.08 -3.01 -9.42
C THR A 89 -1.36 -3.14 -8.60
N VAL A 90 -1.93 -2.01 -8.23
CA VAL A 90 -3.21 -1.90 -7.53
C VAL A 90 -4.22 -1.28 -8.49
N SER A 91 -5.30 -1.97 -8.76
CA SER A 91 -6.34 -1.55 -9.72
C SER A 91 -7.71 -1.52 -9.06
N GLY A 92 -8.41 -0.43 -9.27
CA GLY A 92 -9.80 -0.18 -8.97
C GLY A 92 -10.36 0.70 -10.08
N GLU A 93 -10.99 1.83 -9.75
CA GLU A 93 -11.39 2.85 -10.75
C GLU A 93 -10.18 3.49 -11.44
N ASN A 94 -9.05 3.56 -10.78
CA ASN A 94 -7.75 3.91 -11.35
C ASN A 94 -6.77 2.76 -11.14
N THR A 95 -5.61 2.88 -11.76
CA THR A 95 -4.51 1.93 -11.59
C THR A 95 -3.27 2.67 -11.08
N ILE A 96 -2.65 2.12 -10.04
CA ILE A 96 -1.40 2.60 -9.46
C ILE A 96 -0.39 1.47 -9.57
N THR A 97 0.76 1.73 -10.18
CA THR A 97 1.86 0.78 -10.23
C THR A 97 3.01 1.31 -9.38
N ILE A 98 3.44 0.49 -8.43
CA ILE A 98 4.61 0.72 -7.58
C ILE A 98 5.77 -0.01 -8.22
N ASN A 99 6.81 0.72 -8.60
CA ASN A 99 7.96 0.20 -9.32
C ASN A 99 9.17 0.01 -8.40
N ASN A 100 10.13 -0.79 -8.89
CA ASN A 100 11.39 -1.06 -8.19
C ASN A 100 11.19 -1.53 -6.75
N VAL A 101 10.20 -2.39 -6.54
CA VAL A 101 9.96 -3.00 -5.22
C VAL A 101 11.08 -4.02 -4.95
N LEU A 102 11.69 -3.90 -3.79
CA LEU A 102 12.65 -4.85 -3.27
C LEU A 102 11.94 -5.83 -2.32
N VAL A 103 12.36 -7.07 -2.35
CA VAL A 103 11.92 -8.09 -1.38
C VAL A 103 13.17 -8.58 -0.64
N GLY A 104 13.18 -8.48 0.68
CA GLY A 104 14.34 -8.82 1.51
C GLY A 104 14.01 -8.81 2.99
N GLU A 105 15.03 -8.68 3.83
CA GLU A 105 14.85 -8.55 5.27
C GLU A 105 14.50 -7.11 5.63
N VAL A 106 13.45 -6.95 6.47
CA VAL A 106 13.02 -5.66 7.00
C VAL A 106 13.18 -5.67 8.51
N TRP A 107 14.04 -4.83 9.03
CA TRP A 107 14.32 -4.70 10.45
C TRP A 107 13.70 -3.41 11.00
N LEU A 108 12.93 -3.54 12.08
CA LEU A 108 12.47 -2.38 12.85
C LEU A 108 13.49 -2.11 13.94
N CYS A 109 14.25 -1.02 13.80
CA CYS A 109 15.18 -0.56 14.80
C CYS A 109 14.50 0.49 15.67
N THR A 110 14.36 0.20 16.96
CA THR A 110 13.74 1.09 17.95
C THR A 110 14.48 1.03 19.26
N GLY A 111 14.43 2.10 20.04
CA GLY A 111 15.11 2.16 21.33
C GLY A 111 15.13 3.57 21.88
N GLN A 112 16.01 3.79 22.88
CA GLN A 112 16.25 5.09 23.51
C GLN A 112 17.54 5.73 22.96
N SER A 113 18.25 6.49 23.80
CA SER A 113 19.45 7.25 23.45
C SER A 113 20.56 6.45 22.75
N ASN A 114 20.64 5.14 23.01
CA ASN A 114 21.61 4.27 22.33
C ASN A 114 21.36 4.12 20.83
N MET A 115 20.15 4.42 20.33
CA MET A 115 19.85 4.45 18.90
C MET A 115 20.48 5.65 18.19
N GLU A 116 20.82 6.69 18.93
CA GLU A 116 21.56 7.86 18.41
C GLU A 116 23.08 7.67 18.47
N TYR A 117 23.56 6.54 19.04
CA TYR A 117 24.98 6.29 19.21
C TYR A 117 25.64 6.02 17.85
N PRO A 118 26.50 6.94 17.35
CA PRO A 118 27.09 6.78 16.04
C PRO A 118 28.12 5.65 16.03
N VAL A 119 28.11 4.84 14.99
CA VAL A 119 29.07 3.76 14.75
C VAL A 119 30.53 4.23 14.88
N SER A 120 30.81 5.49 14.50
CA SER A 120 32.15 6.08 14.63
C SER A 120 32.67 6.18 16.06
N ARG A 121 31.82 6.14 17.08
CA ARG A 121 32.18 6.15 18.49
C ARG A 121 32.34 4.78 19.12
N HIS A 122 32.01 3.70 18.38
CA HIS A 122 32.14 2.34 18.89
C HIS A 122 33.61 1.96 19.09
N PRO A 123 34.02 1.40 20.24
CA PRO A 123 35.43 1.05 20.51
C PRO A 123 35.99 0.02 19.52
N ASP A 124 35.17 -0.92 19.07
CA ASP A 124 35.56 -1.97 18.14
C ASP A 124 35.20 -1.69 16.67
N LYS A 125 35.62 -0.52 16.16
CA LYS A 125 35.34 -0.11 14.77
C LYS A 125 35.84 -1.08 13.69
N LYS A 126 36.84 -1.92 14.02
CA LYS A 126 37.55 -2.77 13.05
C LYS A 126 36.64 -3.76 12.31
N TRP A 127 35.62 -4.29 12.96
CA TRP A 127 34.71 -5.24 12.32
C TRP A 127 33.71 -4.57 11.36
N MET A 128 33.50 -3.26 11.49
CA MET A 128 32.58 -2.50 10.64
C MET A 128 33.23 -2.00 9.35
N THR A 129 34.55 -1.83 9.32
CA THR A 129 35.28 -1.34 8.14
C THR A 129 35.34 -2.36 6.99
N GLY A 130 34.97 -3.62 7.22
CA GLY A 130 34.85 -4.65 6.20
C GLY A 130 33.45 -4.81 5.60
N MET A 131 32.47 -3.98 6.02
CA MET A 131 31.08 -4.06 5.57
C MET A 131 30.68 -2.94 4.57
N ILE A 132 31.61 -2.09 4.18
CA ILE A 132 31.38 -0.97 3.24
C ILE A 132 31.99 -1.30 1.89
#